data_172fe204f34f719da35ec8d24a402ffa
#
_entry.id   172fe204f34f719da35ec8d24a402ffa
#
_cell.length_a   1.000
_cell.length_b   1.000
_cell.length_c   1.000
_cell.angle_alpha   90.00
_cell.angle_beta   90.00
_cell.angle_gamma   90.00
#
_symmetry.space_group_name_H-M   'P 1'
#
loop_
_entity.id
_entity.type
_entity.pdbx_description
1 polymer ?
#
loop_
_entity_poly.entity_id
_entity_poly.type
_entity_poly.pdbx_seq_one_letter_code
_entity_poly.pdbx_strand_id
1 'polypeptide(L)'
;MTRLGSQGKEFPMMNLNETAARHGFCVDRVRESEELHGKMVEMHHKKTGAQLVWVDNGEVNKTFCVAFKTLPEDSTGVFHILEHSVLCGSAKYPVREPFVELMKSSMATFLNAMTFPDKTIYPVSSRNEQDFLNLAEVYLDAVFAPRILQDPNIFYQEGWHIELDENGAPLYKGVVFNEMKGAMSDVDEQIYQKTLDVLFPDNCYGWNSGGDPKHIPDLTYEQFLRMYRRYYHPSNARIFLDGAVPLDKVLTLAEEYLSCFDRLDEKHEIPMQKPFAAEAEQAYEIGAEEDTADKTMLTLAKIVAPWSDTVRVTATEILFDVLTGSNDAPLKKALLATGKCQDVGMSLDNAMAQPYMMLTLRNIADGSEQELRQMIRDTVQQLVKTGLDKDALTASINSSEFSARQPGEPSGLLRCIHALDAWLYGGDPMQPLLSEERYQKLREMAAGDDFDRLMAELLLDESTMSIIRTVPSHTQGDELRAEETERLQAIQAAWTDADKEALRVQNEKLTAWQQTPDTAEQLATLSLIHISEPTRPEPIS
;
A
#
# COMPACT_ATOMS: atom_id res chain seq x y z
N MET A 1 11.80 -1.51 58.81
CA MET A 1 11.76 -1.18 57.39
C MET A 1 12.42 -2.35 56.63
N THR A 2 11.62 -3.31 56.25
CA THR A 2 12.07 -4.56 55.62
C THR A 2 11.83 -4.44 54.13
N ARG A 3 12.90 -4.44 53.32
CA ARG A 3 12.81 -4.49 51.86
C ARG A 3 12.28 -5.88 51.43
N LEU A 4 11.07 -5.90 50.87
CA LEU A 4 10.58 -7.06 50.14
C LEU A 4 11.32 -7.10 48.79
N GLY A 5 12.20 -8.07 48.64
CA GLY A 5 12.83 -8.40 47.38
C GLY A 5 11.80 -9.04 46.44
N SER A 6 11.54 -8.39 45.32
CA SER A 6 10.84 -9.00 44.20
C SER A 6 11.75 -10.05 43.58
N GLN A 7 11.50 -11.33 43.87
CA GLN A 7 12.05 -12.43 43.07
C GLN A 7 11.37 -12.34 41.70
N GLY A 8 12.03 -11.72 40.72
CA GLY A 8 11.73 -11.90 39.32
C GLY A 8 11.87 -13.39 38.99
N LYS A 9 10.82 -14.06 38.58
CA LYS A 9 10.92 -15.35 37.92
C LYS A 9 11.71 -15.12 36.63
N GLU A 10 13.00 -15.46 36.64
CA GLU A 10 13.75 -15.67 35.40
C GLU A 10 13.03 -16.80 34.64
N PHE A 11 12.24 -16.46 33.66
CA PHE A 11 11.87 -17.44 32.63
C PHE A 11 13.17 -17.81 31.92
N PRO A 12 13.45 -19.13 31.70
CA PRO A 12 14.65 -19.53 30.96
C PRO A 12 14.63 -18.77 29.61
N MET A 13 15.67 -17.98 29.33
CA MET A 13 15.87 -17.34 28.04
C MET A 13 15.73 -18.42 26.98
N MET A 14 14.68 -18.35 26.20
CA MET A 14 14.48 -19.25 25.07
C MET A 14 15.73 -19.12 24.19
N ASN A 15 16.43 -20.23 23.96
CA ASN A 15 17.55 -20.19 23.04
C ASN A 15 17.02 -19.95 21.64
N LEU A 16 17.03 -18.70 21.23
CA LEU A 16 16.44 -18.23 19.99
C LEU A 16 16.94 -19.02 18.77
N ASN A 17 18.24 -19.33 18.76
CA ASN A 17 18.85 -20.12 17.69
C ASN A 17 18.31 -21.57 17.64
N GLU A 18 18.10 -22.19 18.79
CA GLU A 18 17.56 -23.55 18.85
C GLU A 18 16.10 -23.57 18.43
N THR A 19 15.31 -22.56 18.84
CA THR A 19 13.91 -22.42 18.44
C THR A 19 13.82 -22.21 16.93
N ALA A 20 14.55 -21.26 16.37
CA ALA A 20 14.58 -21.02 14.93
C ALA A 20 15.00 -22.28 14.15
N ALA A 21 16.06 -22.96 14.61
CA ALA A 21 16.59 -24.14 13.93
C ALA A 21 15.60 -25.33 13.90
N ARG A 22 14.77 -25.50 14.93
CA ARG A 22 13.72 -26.54 14.98
C ARG A 22 12.69 -26.39 13.88
N HIS A 23 12.43 -25.15 13.46
CA HIS A 23 11.42 -24.81 12.46
C HIS A 23 12.03 -24.36 11.12
N GLY A 24 13.22 -24.86 10.79
CA GLY A 24 13.84 -24.61 9.49
C GLY A 24 14.41 -23.20 9.30
N PHE A 25 14.43 -22.35 10.33
CA PHE A 25 14.96 -20.99 10.25
C PHE A 25 16.42 -20.88 10.74
N CYS A 26 17.11 -19.85 10.26
CA CYS A 26 18.36 -19.34 10.81
C CYS A 26 18.14 -17.94 11.34
N VAL A 27 18.68 -17.64 12.51
CA VAL A 27 18.79 -16.27 13.01
C VAL A 27 19.99 -15.61 12.33
N ASP A 28 19.76 -14.52 11.64
CA ASP A 28 20.78 -13.76 10.93
C ASP A 28 21.39 -12.68 11.82
N ARG A 29 20.51 -11.97 12.55
CA ARG A 29 20.91 -10.83 13.36
C ARG A 29 19.93 -10.59 14.51
N VAL A 30 20.45 -10.16 15.66
CA VAL A 30 19.68 -9.67 16.81
C VAL A 30 20.25 -8.33 17.23
N ARG A 31 19.39 -7.32 17.37
CA ARG A 31 19.79 -5.95 17.76
C ARG A 31 18.84 -5.40 18.79
N GLU A 32 19.38 -5.00 19.93
CA GLU A 32 18.65 -4.24 20.95
C GLU A 32 18.44 -2.78 20.48
N SER A 33 17.32 -2.18 20.85
CA SER A 33 17.03 -0.77 20.60
C SER A 33 16.18 -0.17 21.71
N GLU A 34 16.66 0.93 22.27
CA GLU A 34 15.89 1.71 23.25
C GLU A 34 14.67 2.35 22.58
N GLU A 35 14.80 2.83 21.34
CA GLU A 35 13.68 3.44 20.59
C GLU A 35 12.56 2.44 20.28
N LEU A 36 12.88 1.18 20.07
CA LEU A 36 11.88 0.12 19.87
C LEU A 36 11.40 -0.50 21.17
N HIS A 37 11.92 -0.06 22.32
CA HIS A 37 11.64 -0.62 23.65
C HIS A 37 11.87 -2.14 23.72
N GLY A 38 12.87 -2.65 23.00
CA GLY A 38 13.13 -4.08 22.90
C GLY A 38 14.21 -4.42 21.89
N LYS A 39 13.98 -5.46 21.12
CA LYS A 39 14.94 -5.92 20.10
C LYS A 39 14.28 -6.23 18.77
N MET A 40 15.07 -6.15 17.72
CA MET A 40 14.73 -6.69 16.41
C MET A 40 15.50 -7.97 16.16
N VAL A 41 14.80 -9.01 15.74
CA VAL A 41 15.34 -10.31 15.36
C VAL A 41 15.09 -10.52 13.87
N GLU A 42 16.15 -10.78 13.13
CA GLU A 42 16.10 -11.07 11.69
C GLU A 42 16.43 -12.54 11.46
N MET A 43 15.64 -13.20 10.66
CA MET A 43 15.75 -14.61 10.34
C MET A 43 15.48 -14.86 8.85
N HIS A 44 15.98 -16.00 8.36
CA HIS A 44 15.53 -16.52 7.08
C HIS A 44 15.21 -18.02 7.18
N HIS A 45 14.27 -18.46 6.35
CA HIS A 45 13.95 -19.88 6.20
C HIS A 45 14.97 -20.56 5.28
N LYS A 46 15.65 -21.61 5.78
CA LYS A 46 16.80 -22.25 5.11
C LYS A 46 16.48 -22.79 3.74
N LYS A 47 15.32 -23.43 3.57
CA LYS A 47 14.94 -24.08 2.32
C LYS A 47 14.54 -23.08 1.24
N THR A 48 13.68 -22.12 1.57
CA THR A 48 13.08 -21.23 0.59
C THR A 48 13.72 -19.85 0.50
N GLY A 49 14.43 -19.43 1.57
CA GLY A 49 14.96 -18.08 1.67
C GLY A 49 13.94 -17.03 2.09
N ALA A 50 12.71 -17.42 2.49
CA ALA A 50 11.75 -16.49 3.07
C ALA A 50 12.37 -15.72 4.23
N GLN A 51 12.20 -14.41 4.27
CA GLN A 51 12.78 -13.57 5.31
C GLN A 51 11.74 -13.29 6.39
N LEU A 52 12.18 -13.23 7.65
CA LEU A 52 11.34 -12.92 8.79
C LEU A 52 12.02 -11.86 9.66
N VAL A 53 11.25 -10.84 10.04
CA VAL A 53 11.65 -9.83 11.03
C VAL A 53 10.66 -9.85 12.18
N TRP A 54 11.18 -9.86 13.41
CA TRP A 54 10.38 -9.75 14.62
C TRP A 54 10.88 -8.58 15.49
N VAL A 55 10.00 -7.65 15.76
CA VAL A 55 10.19 -6.57 16.74
C VAL A 55 9.61 -7.04 18.06
N ASP A 56 10.48 -7.54 18.95
CA ASP A 56 10.15 -8.01 20.30
C ASP A 56 10.22 -6.82 21.28
N ASN A 57 9.12 -6.10 21.37
CA ASN A 57 8.97 -4.90 22.22
C ASN A 57 8.01 -5.12 23.40
N GLY A 58 7.49 -6.34 23.55
CA GLY A 58 6.60 -6.71 24.65
C GLY A 58 5.17 -6.15 24.53
N GLU A 59 4.81 -5.48 23.42
CA GLU A 59 3.43 -4.99 23.21
C GLU A 59 2.43 -6.13 23.19
N VAL A 60 1.29 -5.92 23.86
CA VAL A 60 0.23 -6.92 23.95
C VAL A 60 -0.50 -7.07 22.61
N ASN A 61 -0.67 -5.97 21.87
CA ASN A 61 -1.27 -5.98 20.54
C ASN A 61 -0.24 -6.51 19.54
N LYS A 62 -0.40 -7.78 19.16
CA LYS A 62 0.54 -8.48 18.30
C LYS A 62 0.16 -8.26 16.85
N THR A 63 1.14 -7.99 16.00
CA THR A 63 0.93 -7.89 14.55
C THR A 63 1.69 -9.02 13.84
N PHE A 64 1.02 -9.64 12.89
CA PHE A 64 1.57 -10.53 11.88
C PHE A 64 1.32 -9.92 10.52
N CYS A 65 2.29 -9.96 9.64
CA CYS A 65 2.11 -9.58 8.25
C CYS A 65 2.95 -10.51 7.36
N VAL A 66 2.35 -10.99 6.27
CA VAL A 66 3.11 -11.55 5.15
C VAL A 66 3.02 -10.58 3.98
N ALA A 67 4.17 -10.20 3.43
CA ALA A 67 4.29 -9.25 2.34
C ALA A 67 5.06 -9.86 1.18
N PHE A 68 4.67 -9.49 -0.03
CA PHE A 68 5.35 -9.86 -1.27
C PHE A 68 5.73 -8.59 -2.03
N LYS A 69 6.92 -8.60 -2.62
CA LYS A 69 7.26 -7.59 -3.61
C LYS A 69 6.52 -7.94 -4.90
N THR A 70 5.60 -7.08 -5.33
CA THR A 70 4.72 -7.30 -6.47
C THR A 70 4.89 -6.16 -7.46
N LEU A 71 5.52 -6.44 -8.61
CA LEU A 71 5.88 -5.44 -9.60
C LEU A 71 4.94 -5.56 -10.81
N PRO A 72 4.00 -4.62 -11.01
CA PRO A 72 3.12 -4.62 -12.18
C PRO A 72 3.94 -4.49 -13.48
N GLU A 73 3.53 -5.23 -14.50
CA GLU A 73 4.10 -5.21 -15.86
C GLU A 73 3.18 -4.48 -16.84
N ASP A 74 1.97 -4.16 -16.39
CA ASP A 74 0.92 -3.44 -17.11
C ASP A 74 -0.12 -2.87 -16.12
N SER A 75 -1.14 -2.20 -16.62
CA SER A 75 -2.23 -1.60 -15.83
C SER A 75 -3.45 -2.51 -15.68
N THR A 76 -3.30 -3.84 -15.77
CA THR A 76 -4.42 -4.79 -15.58
C THR A 76 -4.86 -4.94 -14.12
N GLY A 77 -4.09 -4.40 -13.16
CA GLY A 77 -4.39 -4.53 -11.74
C GLY A 77 -4.27 -5.97 -11.21
N VAL A 78 -3.44 -6.79 -11.85
CA VAL A 78 -3.33 -8.22 -11.52
C VAL A 78 -3.04 -8.47 -10.04
N PHE A 79 -2.24 -7.61 -9.38
CA PHE A 79 -1.90 -7.79 -7.97
C PHE A 79 -3.02 -7.36 -7.04
N HIS A 80 -3.83 -6.37 -7.41
CA HIS A 80 -5.05 -5.98 -6.70
C HIS A 80 -6.10 -7.10 -6.80
N ILE A 81 -6.30 -7.64 -8.00
CA ILE A 81 -7.19 -8.80 -8.19
C ILE A 81 -6.68 -10.03 -7.42
N LEU A 82 -5.36 -10.25 -7.37
CA LEU A 82 -4.76 -11.32 -6.55
C LEU A 82 -4.96 -11.07 -5.06
N GLU A 83 -4.83 -9.83 -4.59
CA GLU A 83 -5.07 -9.47 -3.19
C GLU A 83 -6.46 -9.91 -2.74
N HIS A 84 -7.50 -9.53 -3.47
CA HIS A 84 -8.87 -9.95 -3.20
C HIS A 84 -9.03 -11.48 -3.31
N SER A 85 -8.55 -12.04 -4.41
CA SER A 85 -8.83 -13.42 -4.79
C SER A 85 -8.22 -14.47 -3.86
N VAL A 86 -7.01 -14.25 -3.32
CA VAL A 86 -6.38 -15.21 -2.39
C VAL A 86 -7.16 -15.31 -1.08
N LEU A 87 -7.88 -14.25 -0.71
CA LEU A 87 -8.74 -14.21 0.47
C LEU A 87 -10.14 -14.85 0.24
N CYS A 88 -10.43 -15.36 -0.97
CA CYS A 88 -11.69 -16.01 -1.30
C CYS A 88 -11.63 -17.53 -1.10
N GLY A 89 -11.05 -17.98 0.02
CA GLY A 89 -10.93 -19.36 0.42
C GLY A 89 -9.60 -20.02 0.07
N SER A 90 -9.25 -21.00 0.87
CA SER A 90 -7.96 -21.67 0.84
C SER A 90 -8.10 -23.17 1.14
N ALA A 91 -7.00 -23.90 1.17
CA ALA A 91 -7.01 -25.35 1.33
C ALA A 91 -7.60 -25.82 2.68
N LYS A 92 -7.20 -25.16 3.79
CA LYS A 92 -7.74 -25.46 5.13
C LYS A 92 -9.08 -24.76 5.41
N TYR A 93 -9.29 -23.59 4.79
CA TYR A 93 -10.45 -22.75 5.01
C TYR A 93 -11.23 -22.56 3.69
N PRO A 94 -11.96 -23.59 3.25
CA PRO A 94 -12.65 -23.60 1.96
C PRO A 94 -13.98 -22.81 1.98
N VAL A 95 -14.04 -21.76 2.77
CA VAL A 95 -15.15 -20.81 2.87
C VAL A 95 -14.97 -19.76 1.76
N ARG A 96 -16.07 -19.35 1.13
CA ARG A 96 -16.01 -18.41 0.01
C ARG A 96 -15.58 -16.99 0.43
N GLU A 97 -16.02 -16.53 1.58
CA GLU A 97 -15.72 -15.20 2.12
C GLU A 97 -15.17 -15.30 3.56
N PRO A 98 -14.01 -15.96 3.77
CA PRO A 98 -13.47 -16.14 5.11
C PRO A 98 -13.14 -14.80 5.79
N PHE A 99 -12.77 -13.78 5.03
CA PHE A 99 -12.52 -12.43 5.54
C PHE A 99 -13.75 -11.83 6.23
N VAL A 100 -14.92 -11.92 5.59
CA VAL A 100 -16.19 -11.41 6.14
C VAL A 100 -16.59 -12.17 7.42
N GLU A 101 -16.39 -13.48 7.43
CA GLU A 101 -16.66 -14.31 8.62
C GLU A 101 -15.69 -14.00 9.77
N LEU A 102 -14.42 -13.76 9.48
CA LEU A 102 -13.43 -13.34 10.48
C LEU A 102 -13.76 -11.96 11.06
N MET A 103 -14.18 -11.00 10.24
CA MET A 103 -14.59 -9.67 10.74
C MET A 103 -15.75 -9.75 11.75
N LYS A 104 -16.64 -10.75 11.62
CA LYS A 104 -17.78 -10.95 12.54
C LYS A 104 -17.40 -11.66 13.82
N SER A 105 -16.35 -12.48 13.81
CA SER A 105 -16.12 -13.50 14.84
C SER A 105 -14.76 -13.38 15.54
N SER A 106 -13.77 -12.76 14.91
CA SER A 106 -12.42 -12.55 15.46
C SER A 106 -12.39 -11.39 16.46
N MET A 107 -11.38 -11.42 17.34
CA MET A 107 -11.03 -10.32 18.25
C MET A 107 -9.92 -9.43 17.65
N ALA A 108 -9.78 -9.44 16.33
CA ALA A 108 -8.80 -8.64 15.62
C ALA A 108 -8.93 -7.15 15.97
N THR A 109 -7.80 -6.52 16.23
CA THR A 109 -7.70 -5.06 16.33
C THR A 109 -7.43 -4.43 14.95
N PHE A 110 -6.94 -5.25 14.02
CA PHE A 110 -6.77 -4.92 12.61
C PHE A 110 -6.86 -6.19 11.75
N LEU A 111 -7.56 -6.10 10.65
CA LEU A 111 -7.72 -7.17 9.66
C LEU A 111 -7.92 -6.52 8.29
N ASN A 112 -6.96 -6.64 7.38
CA ASN A 112 -7.04 -6.12 6.01
C ASN A 112 -6.00 -6.76 5.11
N ALA A 113 -6.04 -6.42 3.82
CA ALA A 113 -4.97 -6.59 2.86
C ALA A 113 -4.79 -5.27 2.10
N MET A 114 -3.62 -5.03 1.51
CA MET A 114 -3.33 -3.76 0.83
C MET A 114 -2.37 -3.99 -0.33
N THR A 115 -2.72 -3.47 -1.50
CA THR A 115 -1.86 -3.42 -2.68
C THR A 115 -1.30 -2.01 -2.87
N PHE A 116 0.02 -1.93 -2.92
CA PHE A 116 0.81 -0.72 -3.20
C PHE A 116 1.42 -0.80 -4.61
N PRO A 117 2.06 0.24 -5.10
CA PRO A 117 2.69 0.22 -6.42
C PRO A 117 3.75 -0.88 -6.64
N ASP A 118 4.37 -1.39 -5.57
CA ASP A 118 5.45 -2.37 -5.66
C ASP A 118 5.39 -3.51 -4.64
N LYS A 119 4.33 -3.56 -3.85
CA LYS A 119 4.14 -4.59 -2.81
C LYS A 119 2.67 -4.89 -2.56
N THR A 120 2.38 -6.11 -2.15
CA THR A 120 1.07 -6.50 -1.60
C THR A 120 1.29 -7.10 -0.22
N ILE A 121 0.55 -6.62 0.77
CA ILE A 121 0.73 -6.98 2.17
C ILE A 121 -0.57 -7.49 2.79
N TYR A 122 -0.44 -8.44 3.70
CA TYR A 122 -1.52 -9.13 4.39
C TYR A 122 -1.33 -9.02 5.91
N PRO A 123 -1.67 -7.87 6.52
CA PRO A 123 -1.47 -7.62 7.95
C PRO A 123 -2.71 -8.00 8.77
N VAL A 124 -2.45 -8.57 9.96
CA VAL A 124 -3.45 -8.80 11.00
C VAL A 124 -2.88 -8.43 12.35
N SER A 125 -3.75 -7.94 13.25
CA SER A 125 -3.35 -7.65 14.62
C SER A 125 -4.40 -8.13 15.61
N SER A 126 -3.96 -8.70 16.74
CA SER A 126 -4.84 -9.08 17.84
C SER A 126 -4.12 -9.05 19.19
N ARG A 127 -4.85 -8.64 20.23
CA ARG A 127 -4.36 -8.70 21.61
C ARG A 127 -4.45 -10.09 22.21
N ASN A 128 -5.36 -10.92 21.70
CA ASN A 128 -5.52 -12.30 22.15
C ASN A 128 -4.53 -13.20 21.40
N GLU A 129 -3.77 -14.03 22.13
CA GLU A 129 -2.75 -14.90 21.54
C GLU A 129 -3.33 -15.96 20.61
N GLN A 130 -4.43 -16.60 21.02
CA GLN A 130 -5.03 -17.67 20.21
C GLN A 130 -5.66 -17.09 18.93
N ASP A 131 -6.36 -15.98 19.03
CA ASP A 131 -6.93 -15.28 17.88
C ASP A 131 -5.83 -14.81 16.91
N PHE A 132 -4.74 -14.25 17.44
CA PHE A 132 -3.57 -13.87 16.64
C PHE A 132 -2.98 -15.05 15.85
N LEU A 133 -2.82 -16.22 16.48
CA LEU A 133 -2.31 -17.42 15.80
C LEU A 133 -3.29 -17.93 14.74
N ASN A 134 -4.58 -17.92 15.05
CA ASN A 134 -5.61 -18.32 14.11
C ASN A 134 -5.63 -17.41 12.87
N LEU A 135 -5.55 -16.09 13.07
CA LEU A 135 -5.48 -15.12 11.99
C LEU A 135 -4.21 -15.29 11.14
N ALA A 136 -3.04 -15.50 11.78
CA ALA A 136 -1.78 -15.76 11.09
C ALA A 136 -1.86 -17.03 10.23
N GLU A 137 -2.48 -18.12 10.75
CA GLU A 137 -2.67 -19.35 9.99
C GLU A 137 -3.60 -19.17 8.80
N VAL A 138 -4.74 -18.49 8.98
CA VAL A 138 -5.67 -18.21 7.86
C VAL A 138 -4.98 -17.43 6.75
N TYR A 139 -4.18 -16.42 7.10
CA TYR A 139 -3.48 -15.62 6.10
C TYR A 139 -2.34 -16.36 5.41
N LEU A 140 -1.60 -17.20 6.13
CA LEU A 140 -0.60 -18.10 5.53
C LEU A 140 -1.26 -19.08 4.56
N ASP A 141 -2.38 -19.70 4.96
CA ASP A 141 -3.11 -20.63 4.09
C ASP A 141 -3.68 -19.91 2.85
N ALA A 142 -4.23 -18.71 3.04
CA ALA A 142 -4.76 -17.88 1.95
C ALA A 142 -3.70 -17.55 0.91
N VAL A 143 -2.51 -17.11 1.30
CA VAL A 143 -1.48 -16.68 0.34
C VAL A 143 -0.69 -17.83 -0.28
N PHE A 144 -0.49 -18.96 0.44
CA PHE A 144 0.32 -20.09 -0.05
C PHE A 144 -0.48 -21.28 -0.57
N ALA A 145 -1.75 -21.39 -0.24
CA ALA A 145 -2.62 -22.49 -0.67
C ALA A 145 -4.04 -22.01 -1.08
N PRO A 146 -4.19 -20.90 -1.84
CA PRO A 146 -5.51 -20.35 -2.19
C PRO A 146 -6.28 -21.24 -3.15
N ARG A 147 -7.60 -21.14 -3.12
CA ARG A 147 -8.50 -21.86 -4.05
C ARG A 147 -8.46 -21.36 -5.49
N ILE A 148 -7.89 -20.20 -5.76
CA ILE A 148 -7.76 -19.64 -7.11
C ILE A 148 -7.11 -20.61 -8.11
N LEU A 149 -6.31 -21.56 -7.61
CA LEU A 149 -5.63 -22.57 -8.44
C LEU A 149 -6.59 -23.63 -9.00
N GLN A 150 -7.76 -23.81 -8.39
CA GLN A 150 -8.75 -24.85 -8.75
C GLN A 150 -10.10 -24.25 -9.16
N ASP A 151 -10.42 -23.04 -8.73
CA ASP A 151 -11.73 -22.41 -8.95
C ASP A 151 -11.61 -21.07 -9.71
N PRO A 152 -11.79 -21.06 -11.03
CA PRO A 152 -11.73 -19.85 -11.83
C PRO A 152 -12.86 -18.86 -11.55
N ASN A 153 -13.97 -19.28 -10.88
CA ASN A 153 -15.05 -18.37 -10.57
C ASN A 153 -14.58 -17.24 -9.63
N ILE A 154 -13.57 -17.50 -8.79
CA ILE A 154 -12.97 -16.49 -7.93
C ILE A 154 -12.39 -15.33 -8.77
N PHE A 155 -11.64 -15.66 -9.84
CA PHE A 155 -11.11 -14.65 -10.76
C PHE A 155 -12.22 -13.85 -11.45
N TYR A 156 -13.28 -14.55 -11.93
CA TYR A 156 -14.41 -13.88 -12.58
C TYR A 156 -15.21 -13.01 -11.63
N GLN A 157 -15.35 -13.41 -10.37
CA GLN A 157 -16.00 -12.63 -9.33
C GLN A 157 -15.18 -11.40 -8.93
N GLU A 158 -13.91 -11.60 -8.56
CA GLU A 158 -13.07 -10.54 -8.00
C GLU A 158 -12.45 -9.65 -9.08
N GLY A 159 -12.00 -10.22 -10.20
CA GLY A 159 -11.37 -9.47 -11.28
C GLY A 159 -12.39 -8.87 -12.23
N TRP A 160 -12.72 -9.61 -13.29
CA TRP A 160 -13.68 -9.17 -14.31
C TRP A 160 -14.29 -10.32 -15.09
N HIS A 161 -15.48 -10.08 -15.64
CA HIS A 161 -16.16 -10.96 -16.62
C HIS A 161 -17.13 -10.14 -17.46
N ILE A 162 -17.66 -10.77 -18.53
CA ILE A 162 -18.72 -10.15 -19.34
C ILE A 162 -20.05 -10.75 -18.92
N GLU A 163 -21.04 -9.88 -18.69
CA GLU A 163 -22.47 -10.22 -18.58
C GLU A 163 -23.25 -9.63 -19.74
N LEU A 164 -24.45 -10.17 -19.99
CA LEU A 164 -25.40 -9.59 -20.94
C LEU A 164 -26.50 -8.88 -20.12
N ASP A 165 -26.82 -7.66 -20.50
CA ASP A 165 -27.95 -6.93 -19.93
C ASP A 165 -29.30 -7.53 -20.41
N GLU A 166 -30.41 -6.94 -19.96
CA GLU A 166 -31.78 -7.38 -20.31
C GLU A 166 -32.04 -7.31 -21.83
N ASN A 167 -31.30 -6.49 -22.58
CA ASN A 167 -31.41 -6.33 -24.02
C ASN A 167 -30.40 -7.19 -24.80
N GLY A 168 -29.56 -7.95 -24.11
CA GLY A 168 -28.49 -8.77 -24.67
C GLY A 168 -27.24 -7.99 -25.06
N ALA A 169 -27.06 -6.76 -24.58
CA ALA A 169 -25.83 -6.01 -24.75
C ALA A 169 -24.77 -6.45 -23.71
N PRO A 170 -23.52 -6.61 -24.12
CA PRO A 170 -22.44 -7.01 -23.20
C PRO A 170 -22.04 -5.84 -22.31
N LEU A 171 -21.66 -6.16 -21.06
CA LEU A 171 -21.11 -5.22 -20.11
C LEU A 171 -20.05 -5.90 -19.23
N TYR A 172 -19.05 -5.14 -18.81
CA TYR A 172 -18.04 -5.62 -17.87
C TYR A 172 -18.56 -5.58 -16.44
N LYS A 173 -18.24 -6.64 -15.67
CA LYS A 173 -18.52 -6.80 -14.25
C LYS A 173 -17.29 -7.36 -13.55
N GLY A 174 -17.24 -7.21 -12.24
CA GLY A 174 -16.20 -7.71 -11.35
C GLY A 174 -16.04 -6.78 -10.16
N VAL A 175 -15.58 -7.29 -9.04
CA VAL A 175 -15.43 -6.48 -7.81
C VAL A 175 -14.37 -5.40 -8.02
N VAL A 176 -13.14 -5.79 -8.34
CA VAL A 176 -12.03 -4.84 -8.58
C VAL A 176 -12.30 -3.96 -9.81
N PHE A 177 -12.88 -4.50 -10.88
CA PHE A 177 -13.27 -3.68 -12.04
C PHE A 177 -14.21 -2.54 -11.65
N ASN A 178 -15.27 -2.83 -10.87
CA ASN A 178 -16.24 -1.83 -10.45
C ASN A 178 -15.64 -0.84 -9.43
N GLU A 179 -14.80 -1.33 -8.52
CA GLU A 179 -14.09 -0.51 -7.53
C GLU A 179 -13.17 0.50 -8.25
N MET A 180 -12.34 0.03 -9.17
CA MET A 180 -11.43 0.90 -9.90
C MET A 180 -12.15 1.85 -10.84
N LYS A 181 -13.29 1.45 -11.41
CA LYS A 181 -14.15 2.35 -12.18
C LYS A 181 -14.71 3.48 -11.32
N GLY A 182 -15.01 3.20 -10.06
CA GLY A 182 -15.37 4.21 -9.05
C GLY A 182 -14.19 5.09 -8.65
N ALA A 183 -13.04 4.48 -8.30
CA ALA A 183 -11.83 5.20 -7.89
C ALA A 183 -11.33 6.16 -8.97
N MET A 184 -11.28 5.71 -10.22
CA MET A 184 -10.86 6.53 -11.37
C MET A 184 -11.86 7.63 -11.76
N SER A 185 -13.03 7.74 -11.11
CA SER A 185 -13.91 8.90 -11.22
C SER A 185 -13.48 10.06 -10.32
N ASP A 186 -12.61 9.83 -9.34
CA ASP A 186 -12.05 10.86 -8.46
C ASP A 186 -10.90 11.58 -9.16
N VAL A 187 -10.94 12.91 -9.18
CA VAL A 187 -9.91 13.73 -9.84
C VAL A 187 -8.55 13.62 -9.16
N ASP A 188 -8.51 13.43 -7.84
CA ASP A 188 -7.24 13.28 -7.13
C ASP A 188 -6.56 11.96 -7.47
N GLU A 189 -7.33 10.87 -7.62
CA GLU A 189 -6.82 9.59 -8.11
C GLU A 189 -6.29 9.72 -9.55
N GLN A 190 -7.02 10.43 -10.43
CA GLN A 190 -6.54 10.68 -11.80
C GLN A 190 -5.24 11.49 -11.82
N ILE A 191 -5.11 12.52 -10.97
CA ILE A 191 -3.87 13.30 -10.83
C ILE A 191 -2.72 12.41 -10.34
N TYR A 192 -2.99 11.58 -9.33
CA TYR A 192 -2.02 10.64 -8.76
C TYR A 192 -1.49 9.67 -9.83
N GLN A 193 -2.38 8.96 -10.52
CA GLN A 193 -2.01 7.99 -11.55
C GLN A 193 -1.28 8.65 -12.73
N LYS A 194 -1.75 9.83 -13.17
CA LYS A 194 -1.08 10.57 -14.24
C LYS A 194 0.31 11.06 -13.84
N THR A 195 0.48 11.40 -12.57
CA THR A 195 1.80 11.79 -12.05
C THR A 195 2.78 10.61 -12.07
N LEU A 196 2.33 9.43 -11.66
CA LEU A 196 3.16 8.22 -11.74
C LEU A 196 3.53 7.85 -13.18
N ASP A 197 2.56 7.85 -14.10
CA ASP A 197 2.77 7.61 -15.53
C ASP A 197 3.82 8.55 -16.12
N VAL A 198 3.76 9.84 -15.76
CA VAL A 198 4.70 10.85 -16.27
C VAL A 198 6.08 10.73 -15.63
N LEU A 199 6.17 10.48 -14.33
CA LEU A 199 7.45 10.43 -13.61
C LEU A 199 8.22 9.12 -13.83
N PHE A 200 7.51 7.99 -14.06
CA PHE A 200 8.09 6.64 -14.05
C PHE A 200 7.78 5.82 -15.32
N PRO A 201 8.01 6.35 -16.53
CA PRO A 201 7.66 5.63 -17.76
C PRO A 201 8.47 4.36 -18.02
N ASP A 202 9.62 4.18 -17.35
CA ASP A 202 10.57 3.12 -17.63
C ASP A 202 10.58 1.99 -16.58
N ASN A 203 9.67 2.05 -15.58
CA ASN A 203 9.60 1.02 -14.54
C ASN A 203 8.16 0.72 -14.08
N CYS A 204 8.01 -0.15 -13.07
CA CYS A 204 6.71 -0.63 -12.60
C CYS A 204 5.79 0.47 -12.05
N TYR A 205 6.32 1.59 -11.61
CA TYR A 205 5.53 2.68 -11.02
C TYR A 205 4.72 3.47 -12.06
N GLY A 206 5.08 3.41 -13.35
CA GLY A 206 4.28 3.98 -14.43
C GLY A 206 2.98 3.22 -14.73
N TRP A 207 2.81 2.02 -14.16
CA TRP A 207 1.58 1.24 -14.31
C TRP A 207 0.63 1.45 -13.13
N ASN A 208 -0.67 1.42 -13.41
CA ASN A 208 -1.68 1.47 -12.36
C ASN A 208 -1.76 0.11 -11.64
N SER A 209 -1.16 0.00 -10.46
CA SER A 209 -1.15 -1.24 -9.67
C SER A 209 -2.54 -1.67 -9.19
N GLY A 210 -3.45 -0.72 -8.97
CA GLY A 210 -4.85 -0.97 -8.66
C GLY A 210 -5.64 -1.51 -9.85
N GLY A 211 -5.21 -1.16 -11.07
CA GLY A 211 -5.84 -1.51 -12.33
C GLY A 211 -6.59 -0.34 -12.98
N ASP A 212 -6.34 -0.13 -14.27
CA ASP A 212 -7.10 0.80 -15.08
C ASP A 212 -8.32 0.07 -15.66
N PRO A 213 -9.56 0.56 -15.51
CA PRO A 213 -10.76 -0.04 -16.09
C PRO A 213 -10.67 -0.31 -17.58
N LYS A 214 -9.84 0.44 -18.32
CA LYS A 214 -9.58 0.18 -19.75
C LYS A 214 -8.73 -1.07 -19.97
N HIS A 215 -7.87 -1.41 -19.02
CA HIS A 215 -6.87 -2.48 -19.13
C HIS A 215 -7.20 -3.71 -18.27
N ILE A 216 -7.97 -3.59 -17.20
CA ILE A 216 -8.42 -4.74 -16.40
C ILE A 216 -8.99 -5.86 -17.28
N PRO A 217 -9.84 -5.57 -18.31
CA PRO A 217 -10.37 -6.62 -19.20
C PRO A 217 -9.36 -7.25 -20.16
N ASP A 218 -8.10 -6.85 -20.14
CA ASP A 218 -7.04 -7.53 -20.90
C ASP A 218 -6.43 -8.70 -20.12
N LEU A 219 -6.64 -8.75 -18.78
CA LEU A 219 -6.10 -9.81 -17.94
C LEU A 219 -6.85 -11.14 -18.17
N THR A 220 -6.11 -12.17 -18.52
CA THR A 220 -6.64 -13.52 -18.61
C THR A 220 -6.41 -14.31 -17.33
N TYR A 221 -7.26 -15.33 -17.07
CA TYR A 221 -7.07 -16.23 -15.92
C TYR A 221 -5.71 -16.93 -15.93
N GLU A 222 -5.18 -17.27 -17.10
CA GLU A 222 -3.85 -17.87 -17.24
C GLU A 222 -2.73 -16.91 -16.83
N GLN A 223 -2.82 -15.64 -17.25
CA GLN A 223 -1.87 -14.60 -16.86
C GLN A 223 -1.94 -14.35 -15.35
N PHE A 224 -3.15 -14.25 -14.80
CA PHE A 224 -3.40 -14.11 -13.36
C PHE A 224 -2.72 -15.24 -12.56
N LEU A 225 -2.92 -16.50 -12.94
CA LEU A 225 -2.27 -17.65 -12.28
C LEU A 225 -0.75 -17.66 -12.46
N ARG A 226 -0.24 -17.18 -13.61
CA ARG A 226 1.20 -17.06 -13.84
C ARG A 226 1.83 -16.06 -12.89
N MET A 227 1.19 -14.89 -12.70
CA MET A 227 1.66 -13.84 -11.78
C MET A 227 1.58 -14.30 -10.32
N TYR A 228 0.51 -15.01 -9.94
CA TYR A 228 0.43 -15.63 -8.62
C TYR A 228 1.63 -16.55 -8.36
N ARG A 229 1.88 -17.53 -9.23
CA ARG A 229 2.96 -18.50 -9.04
C ARG A 229 4.34 -17.86 -9.01
N ARG A 230 4.53 -16.75 -9.69
CA ARG A 230 5.79 -16.03 -9.76
C ARG A 230 6.06 -15.19 -8.52
N TYR A 231 5.06 -14.47 -8.04
CA TYR A 231 5.24 -13.47 -7.00
C TYR A 231 4.82 -13.93 -5.60
N TYR A 232 3.80 -14.79 -5.49
CA TYR A 232 3.31 -15.33 -4.21
C TYR A 232 4.07 -16.60 -3.83
N HIS A 233 5.37 -16.46 -3.77
CA HIS A 233 6.27 -17.56 -3.48
C HIS A 233 7.09 -17.26 -2.22
N PRO A 234 7.37 -18.27 -1.35
CA PRO A 234 8.16 -18.05 -0.12
C PRO A 234 9.50 -17.35 -0.35
N SER A 235 10.19 -17.59 -1.46
CA SER A 235 11.46 -16.91 -1.78
C SER A 235 11.32 -15.39 -1.96
N ASN A 236 10.12 -14.89 -2.23
CA ASN A 236 9.77 -13.47 -2.31
C ASN A 236 9.10 -12.95 -1.04
N ALA A 237 8.75 -13.83 -0.08
CA ALA A 237 7.99 -13.46 1.10
C ALA A 237 8.84 -12.71 2.13
N ARG A 238 8.22 -11.70 2.76
CA ARG A 238 8.66 -10.97 3.93
C ARG A 238 7.64 -11.18 5.04
N ILE A 239 8.00 -11.87 6.11
CA ILE A 239 7.13 -12.08 7.27
C ILE A 239 7.57 -11.10 8.34
N PHE A 240 6.65 -10.25 8.78
CA PHE A 240 6.89 -9.27 9.83
C PHE A 240 6.06 -9.63 11.07
N LEU A 241 6.70 -9.60 12.23
CA LEU A 241 6.09 -9.83 13.53
C LEU A 241 6.37 -8.65 14.45
N ASP A 242 5.39 -8.25 15.23
CA ASP A 242 5.53 -7.18 16.22
C ASP A 242 4.81 -7.53 17.52
N GLY A 243 5.41 -7.15 18.64
CA GLY A 243 4.85 -7.36 19.97
C GLY A 243 5.29 -8.65 20.66
N ALA A 244 4.61 -9.00 21.76
CA ALA A 244 4.85 -10.21 22.56
C ALA A 244 4.34 -11.47 21.84
N VAL A 245 4.93 -11.76 20.67
CA VAL A 245 4.54 -12.86 19.79
C VAL A 245 4.98 -14.21 20.37
N PRO A 246 4.14 -15.27 20.37
CA PRO A 246 4.54 -16.63 20.72
C PRO A 246 5.37 -17.25 19.58
N LEU A 247 6.64 -16.83 19.45
CA LEU A 247 7.50 -17.09 18.29
C LEU A 247 7.56 -18.57 17.89
N ASP A 248 7.73 -19.49 18.85
CA ASP A 248 7.81 -20.93 18.57
C ASP A 248 6.57 -21.45 17.83
N LYS A 249 5.38 -20.97 18.20
CA LYS A 249 4.11 -21.34 17.54
C LYS A 249 4.00 -20.72 16.14
N VAL A 250 4.40 -19.45 15.98
CA VAL A 250 4.38 -18.79 14.67
C VAL A 250 5.35 -19.44 13.70
N LEU A 251 6.57 -19.78 14.17
CA LEU A 251 7.54 -20.48 13.33
C LEU A 251 7.06 -21.90 12.95
N THR A 252 6.32 -22.58 13.84
CA THR A 252 5.66 -23.86 13.53
C THR A 252 4.68 -23.70 12.36
N LEU A 253 3.80 -22.70 12.46
CA LEU A 253 2.82 -22.40 11.40
C LEU A 253 3.55 -22.05 10.09
N ALA A 254 4.53 -21.14 10.14
CA ALA A 254 5.27 -20.75 8.95
C ALA A 254 5.97 -21.94 8.28
N GLU A 255 6.64 -22.80 9.04
CA GLU A 255 7.33 -23.99 8.52
C GLU A 255 6.39 -24.94 7.78
N GLU A 256 5.16 -25.12 8.29
CA GLU A 256 4.16 -25.98 7.67
C GLU A 256 3.89 -25.59 6.20
N TYR A 257 3.82 -24.29 5.90
CA TYR A 257 3.62 -23.78 4.55
C TYR A 257 4.92 -23.65 3.76
N LEU A 258 5.95 -23.05 4.35
CA LEU A 258 7.19 -22.73 3.65
C LEU A 258 7.94 -23.99 3.19
N SER A 259 7.91 -25.07 4.00
CA SER A 259 8.61 -26.31 3.68
C SER A 259 8.05 -27.04 2.45
N CYS A 260 6.83 -26.70 2.03
CA CYS A 260 6.20 -27.28 0.82
C CYS A 260 6.82 -26.77 -0.50
N PHE A 261 7.64 -25.70 -0.44
CA PHE A 261 8.23 -25.08 -1.63
C PHE A 261 9.75 -25.32 -1.70
N ASP A 262 10.27 -25.31 -2.91
CA ASP A 262 11.69 -25.21 -3.16
C ASP A 262 12.08 -23.72 -3.38
N ARG A 263 13.37 -23.41 -3.27
CA ARG A 263 13.86 -22.05 -3.47
C ARG A 263 13.76 -21.63 -4.94
N LEU A 264 13.28 -20.43 -5.18
CA LEU A 264 13.40 -19.74 -6.48
C LEU A 264 14.51 -18.68 -6.38
N ASP A 265 15.37 -18.64 -7.40
CA ASP A 265 16.47 -17.66 -7.48
C ASP A 265 16.08 -16.41 -8.28
N GLU A 266 14.79 -16.19 -8.51
CA GLU A 266 14.29 -15.00 -9.19
C GLU A 266 14.38 -13.78 -8.28
N LYS A 267 14.99 -12.71 -8.82
CA LYS A 267 15.07 -11.42 -8.13
C LYS A 267 14.11 -10.44 -8.78
N HIS A 268 13.28 -9.82 -7.96
CA HIS A 268 12.35 -8.77 -8.39
C HIS A 268 13.02 -7.41 -8.12
N GLU A 269 13.83 -6.94 -9.07
CA GLU A 269 14.52 -5.64 -8.98
C GLU A 269 13.68 -4.55 -9.64
N ILE A 270 13.70 -3.35 -9.06
CA ILE A 270 13.05 -2.15 -9.61
C ILE A 270 14.15 -1.30 -10.23
N PRO A 271 14.18 -1.14 -11.55
CA PRO A 271 15.09 -0.20 -12.19
C PRO A 271 14.79 1.23 -11.73
N MET A 272 15.80 1.95 -11.28
CA MET A 272 15.62 3.33 -10.85
C MET A 272 15.38 4.24 -12.04
N GLN A 273 14.28 4.99 -12.01
CA GLN A 273 13.95 5.99 -13.02
C GLN A 273 14.97 7.13 -12.97
N LYS A 274 15.53 7.48 -14.11
CA LYS A 274 16.35 8.68 -14.22
C LYS A 274 15.43 9.91 -14.28
N PRO A 275 15.55 10.86 -13.34
CA PRO A 275 14.71 12.05 -13.35
C PRO A 275 14.85 12.87 -14.64
N PHE A 276 13.76 13.40 -15.15
CA PHE A 276 13.70 14.27 -16.34
C PHE A 276 12.51 15.23 -16.23
N ALA A 277 12.48 16.26 -17.07
CA ALA A 277 11.34 17.16 -17.16
C ALA A 277 10.37 16.69 -18.24
N ALA A 278 9.07 16.76 -17.94
CA ALA A 278 8.00 16.44 -18.89
C ALA A 278 6.82 17.40 -18.72
N GLU A 279 6.00 17.52 -19.76
CA GLU A 279 4.71 18.21 -19.71
C GLU A 279 3.63 17.23 -20.18
N ALA A 280 2.51 17.18 -19.45
CA ALA A 280 1.38 16.34 -19.78
C ALA A 280 0.06 17.07 -19.51
N GLU A 281 -0.96 16.64 -20.22
CA GLU A 281 -2.35 17.09 -20.01
C GLU A 281 -3.27 15.88 -19.96
N GLN A 282 -4.27 15.94 -19.11
CA GLN A 282 -5.41 15.02 -19.07
C GLN A 282 -6.70 15.80 -18.84
N ALA A 283 -7.82 15.21 -19.24
CA ALA A 283 -9.13 15.75 -18.92
C ALA A 283 -9.73 15.00 -17.72
N TYR A 284 -10.64 15.66 -16.99
CA TYR A 284 -11.50 15.03 -15.99
C TYR A 284 -12.98 15.46 -16.18
N GLU A 285 -13.90 14.56 -15.86
CA GLU A 285 -15.32 14.81 -16.04
C GLU A 285 -15.85 15.82 -15.02
N ILE A 286 -16.62 16.80 -15.50
CA ILE A 286 -17.45 17.68 -14.68
C ILE A 286 -18.91 17.60 -15.12
N GLY A 287 -19.83 18.00 -14.23
CA GLY A 287 -21.27 18.00 -14.55
C GLY A 287 -21.59 18.86 -15.76
N ALA A 288 -22.58 18.43 -16.57
CA ALA A 288 -22.96 19.10 -17.83
C ALA A 288 -23.39 20.57 -17.63
N GLU A 289 -23.93 20.92 -16.48
CA GLU A 289 -24.37 22.27 -16.11
C GLU A 289 -23.29 23.10 -15.38
N GLU A 290 -22.13 22.52 -15.11
CA GLU A 290 -21.05 23.22 -14.45
C GLU A 290 -20.24 24.06 -15.44
N ASP A 291 -19.76 25.23 -15.02
CA ASP A 291 -18.84 26.03 -15.84
C ASP A 291 -17.45 25.39 -15.82
N THR A 292 -16.78 25.34 -16.97
CA THR A 292 -15.39 24.88 -17.10
C THR A 292 -14.37 25.93 -16.67
N ALA A 293 -14.78 27.21 -16.59
CA ALA A 293 -13.88 28.30 -16.25
C ALA A 293 -13.29 28.12 -14.85
N ASP A 294 -11.99 28.40 -14.74
CA ASP A 294 -11.25 28.40 -13.48
C ASP A 294 -11.32 27.05 -12.71
N LYS A 295 -11.36 25.92 -13.43
CA LYS A 295 -11.40 24.57 -12.85
C LYS A 295 -10.20 23.70 -13.22
N THR A 296 -9.23 24.24 -13.91
CA THR A 296 -7.99 23.53 -14.22
C THR A 296 -7.16 23.30 -12.94
N MET A 297 -6.59 22.11 -12.81
CA MET A 297 -5.62 21.80 -11.77
C MET A 297 -4.22 21.75 -12.38
N LEU A 298 -3.26 22.35 -11.70
CA LEU A 298 -1.86 22.37 -12.11
C LEU A 298 -1.02 21.65 -11.09
N THR A 299 -0.38 20.55 -11.49
CA THR A 299 0.52 19.77 -10.64
C THR A 299 1.96 19.87 -11.15
N LEU A 300 2.87 20.27 -10.25
CA LEU A 300 4.31 20.21 -10.45
C LEU A 300 4.83 19.02 -9.65
N ALA A 301 5.48 18.08 -10.33
CA ALA A 301 5.92 16.83 -9.72
C ALA A 301 7.41 16.54 -10.00
N LYS A 302 8.10 15.92 -9.04
CA LYS A 302 9.53 15.65 -9.12
C LYS A 302 9.92 14.46 -8.25
N ILE A 303 10.80 13.58 -8.73
CA ILE A 303 11.46 12.56 -7.91
C ILE A 303 12.41 13.26 -6.93
N VAL A 304 12.27 12.97 -5.64
CA VAL A 304 12.98 13.68 -4.57
C VAL A 304 14.31 13.01 -4.21
N ALA A 305 14.28 11.69 -4.02
CA ALA A 305 15.41 10.93 -3.50
C ALA A 305 15.23 9.42 -3.78
N PRO A 306 16.25 8.58 -3.62
CA PRO A 306 16.05 7.15 -3.42
C PRO A 306 15.53 6.88 -2.00
N TRP A 307 14.83 5.75 -1.80
CA TRP A 307 14.33 5.28 -0.50
C TRP A 307 15.38 5.31 0.63
N SER A 308 16.66 5.16 0.28
CA SER A 308 17.75 5.09 1.26
C SER A 308 18.13 6.45 1.88
N ASP A 309 17.71 7.57 1.29
CA ASP A 309 17.98 8.91 1.82
C ASP A 309 16.82 9.39 2.70
N THR A 310 16.63 8.71 3.84
CA THR A 310 15.53 8.98 4.77
C THR A 310 15.58 10.36 5.39
N VAL A 311 16.77 10.96 5.52
CA VAL A 311 16.91 12.34 6.03
C VAL A 311 16.34 13.32 5.03
N ARG A 312 16.69 13.21 3.75
CA ARG A 312 16.17 14.08 2.69
C ARG A 312 14.66 13.90 2.52
N VAL A 313 14.16 12.67 2.58
CA VAL A 313 12.72 12.37 2.50
C VAL A 313 11.98 13.07 3.64
N THR A 314 12.39 12.87 4.90
CA THR A 314 11.74 13.52 6.05
C THR A 314 11.92 15.05 6.04
N ALA A 315 13.09 15.55 5.60
CA ALA A 315 13.31 17.00 5.44
C ALA A 315 12.34 17.60 4.41
N THR A 316 12.01 16.85 3.35
CA THR A 316 11.05 17.30 2.34
C THR A 316 9.63 17.38 2.90
N GLU A 317 9.20 16.39 3.70
CA GLU A 317 7.89 16.44 4.39
C GLU A 317 7.78 17.65 5.32
N ILE A 318 8.82 17.88 6.13
CA ILE A 318 8.89 19.04 7.03
C ILE A 318 8.83 20.36 6.24
N LEU A 319 9.56 20.45 5.15
CA LEU A 319 9.56 21.60 4.27
C LEU A 319 8.16 21.89 3.71
N PHE A 320 7.43 20.85 3.31
CA PHE A 320 6.07 20.99 2.77
C PHE A 320 5.08 21.50 3.82
N ASP A 321 5.18 21.00 5.05
CA ASP A 321 4.38 21.50 6.16
C ASP A 321 4.66 23.01 6.41
N VAL A 322 5.92 23.41 6.42
CA VAL A 322 6.31 24.82 6.59
C VAL A 322 5.85 25.70 5.43
N LEU A 323 5.85 25.19 4.18
CA LEU A 323 5.50 25.99 2.99
C LEU A 323 4.01 26.06 2.71
N THR A 324 3.24 24.99 3.00
CA THR A 324 1.83 24.85 2.60
C THR A 324 0.92 24.24 3.67
N GLY A 325 1.43 23.84 4.84
CA GLY A 325 0.67 23.12 5.87
C GLY A 325 -0.47 23.93 6.53
N SER A 326 -0.47 25.26 6.36
CA SER A 326 -1.55 26.13 6.81
C SER A 326 -1.81 27.25 5.81
N ASN A 327 -2.96 27.94 5.94
CA ASN A 327 -3.27 29.10 5.08
C ASN A 327 -2.34 30.29 5.29
N ASP A 328 -1.62 30.36 6.41
CA ASP A 328 -0.61 31.37 6.69
C ASP A 328 0.80 30.94 6.27
N ALA A 329 0.99 29.69 5.87
CA ALA A 329 2.25 29.19 5.35
C ALA A 329 2.68 30.00 4.11
N PRO A 330 3.97 30.36 3.99
CA PRO A 330 4.41 31.44 3.11
C PRO A 330 4.10 31.21 1.63
N LEU A 331 4.28 30.02 1.11
CA LEU A 331 4.00 29.71 -0.30
C LEU A 331 2.50 29.66 -0.57
N LYS A 332 1.76 28.95 0.27
CA LYS A 332 0.28 28.88 0.16
C LYS A 332 -0.34 30.27 0.23
N LYS A 333 0.04 31.07 1.22
CA LYS A 333 -0.45 32.44 1.39
C LYS A 333 -0.17 33.33 0.18
N ALA A 334 1.05 33.28 -0.37
CA ALA A 334 1.42 34.06 -1.54
C ALA A 334 0.58 33.70 -2.77
N LEU A 335 0.38 32.41 -3.02
CA LEU A 335 -0.40 31.92 -4.15
C LEU A 335 -1.89 32.24 -3.99
N LEU A 336 -2.48 32.01 -2.82
CA LEU A 336 -3.89 32.35 -2.54
C LEU A 336 -4.15 33.86 -2.62
N ALA A 337 -3.18 34.71 -2.21
CA ALA A 337 -3.30 36.15 -2.30
C ALA A 337 -3.40 36.68 -3.74
N THR A 338 -2.99 35.91 -4.74
CA THR A 338 -3.20 36.27 -6.16
C THR A 338 -4.68 36.25 -6.55
N GLY A 339 -5.53 35.52 -5.82
CA GLY A 339 -6.92 35.25 -6.19
C GLY A 339 -7.09 34.38 -7.44
N LYS A 340 -6.02 33.73 -7.92
CA LYS A 340 -5.97 32.96 -9.18
C LYS A 340 -5.94 31.45 -8.97
N CYS A 341 -5.97 30.97 -7.76
CA CYS A 341 -6.17 29.56 -7.41
C CYS A 341 -7.01 29.46 -6.14
N GLN A 342 -7.78 28.38 -6.05
CA GLN A 342 -8.66 28.17 -4.91
C GLN A 342 -7.96 27.51 -3.73
N ASP A 343 -7.02 26.59 -4.00
CA ASP A 343 -6.23 25.93 -2.98
C ASP A 343 -4.85 25.54 -3.52
N VAL A 344 -3.91 25.32 -2.58
CA VAL A 344 -2.54 24.90 -2.87
C VAL A 344 -2.11 23.90 -1.80
N GLY A 345 -1.57 22.77 -2.23
CA GLY A 345 -1.03 21.74 -1.36
C GLY A 345 0.25 21.13 -1.90
N MET A 346 1.13 20.71 -1.00
CA MET A 346 2.29 19.87 -1.32
C MET A 346 2.14 18.53 -0.64
N SER A 347 2.49 17.46 -1.34
CA SER A 347 2.51 16.09 -0.82
C SER A 347 3.76 15.36 -1.27
N LEU A 348 4.16 14.37 -0.47
CA LEU A 348 5.25 13.45 -0.76
C LEU A 348 4.69 12.03 -0.69
N ASP A 349 4.88 11.25 -1.74
CA ASP A 349 4.71 9.80 -1.68
C ASP A 349 6.08 9.16 -1.43
N ASN A 350 6.22 8.51 -0.29
CA ASN A 350 7.47 7.89 0.18
C ASN A 350 7.38 6.37 0.35
N ALA A 351 6.23 5.76 0.04
CA ALA A 351 6.00 4.32 0.20
C ALA A 351 6.53 3.49 -0.99
N MET A 352 7.57 3.97 -1.67
CA MET A 352 8.14 3.39 -2.88
C MET A 352 9.67 3.58 -2.94
N ALA A 353 10.33 2.88 -3.90
CA ALA A 353 11.79 2.93 -4.03
C ALA A 353 12.34 4.33 -4.39
N GLN A 354 11.53 5.17 -5.01
CA GLN A 354 11.87 6.54 -5.38
C GLN A 354 10.77 7.52 -4.96
N PRO A 355 10.79 7.99 -3.71
CA PRO A 355 9.91 9.05 -3.23
C PRO A 355 9.83 10.23 -4.20
N TYR A 356 8.63 10.73 -4.43
CA TYR A 356 8.37 11.87 -5.29
C TYR A 356 7.43 12.88 -4.64
N MET A 357 7.55 14.13 -5.06
CA MET A 357 6.71 15.23 -4.60
C MET A 357 5.67 15.62 -5.64
N MET A 358 4.56 16.14 -5.15
CA MET A 358 3.59 16.92 -5.92
C MET A 358 3.34 18.26 -5.24
N LEU A 359 3.35 19.34 -6.01
CA LEU A 359 2.78 20.64 -5.66
C LEU A 359 1.56 20.86 -6.55
N THR A 360 0.36 20.80 -5.98
CA THR A 360 -0.89 20.91 -6.72
C THR A 360 -1.60 22.22 -6.40
N LEU A 361 -1.87 23.01 -7.45
CA LEU A 361 -2.73 24.19 -7.40
C LEU A 361 -4.10 23.79 -7.96
N ARG A 362 -5.15 24.02 -7.17
CA ARG A 362 -6.51 23.64 -7.51
C ARG A 362 -7.30 24.81 -8.03
N ASN A 363 -8.09 24.55 -9.08
CA ASN A 363 -9.03 25.50 -9.66
C ASN A 363 -8.34 26.83 -9.99
N ILE A 364 -7.33 26.77 -10.88
CA ILE A 364 -6.58 27.94 -11.30
C ILE A 364 -7.38 28.74 -12.33
N ALA A 365 -7.27 30.08 -12.26
CA ALA A 365 -7.90 30.98 -13.21
C ALA A 365 -7.35 30.73 -14.63
N ASP A 366 -8.21 30.76 -15.61
CA ASP A 366 -7.87 30.49 -17.00
C ASP A 366 -6.73 31.40 -17.48
N GLY A 367 -5.70 30.78 -18.07
CA GLY A 367 -4.51 31.47 -18.58
C GLY A 367 -3.53 31.98 -17.51
N SER A 368 -3.78 31.68 -16.21
CA SER A 368 -2.92 32.15 -15.10
C SER A 368 -1.72 31.26 -14.80
N GLU A 369 -1.56 30.13 -15.46
CA GLU A 369 -0.53 29.13 -15.16
C GLU A 369 0.89 29.75 -15.07
N GLN A 370 1.32 30.50 -16.10
CA GLN A 370 2.66 31.09 -16.10
C GLN A 370 2.86 32.10 -14.98
N GLU A 371 1.81 32.87 -14.64
CA GLU A 371 1.87 33.83 -13.54
C GLU A 371 1.97 33.11 -12.19
N LEU A 372 1.21 32.05 -11.97
CA LEU A 372 1.28 31.25 -10.76
C LEU A 372 2.64 30.55 -10.63
N ARG A 373 3.17 29.99 -11.70
CA ARG A 373 4.53 29.43 -11.72
C ARG A 373 5.59 30.51 -11.43
N GLN A 374 5.43 31.73 -11.97
CA GLN A 374 6.32 32.84 -11.66
C GLN A 374 6.19 33.25 -10.18
N MET A 375 4.98 33.27 -9.62
CA MET A 375 4.76 33.56 -8.21
C MET A 375 5.44 32.50 -7.29
N ILE A 376 5.40 31.21 -7.66
CA ILE A 376 6.16 30.17 -6.96
C ILE A 376 7.65 30.51 -6.95
N ARG A 377 8.24 30.78 -8.14
CA ARG A 377 9.67 31.12 -8.26
C ARG A 377 10.04 32.37 -7.43
N ASP A 378 9.25 33.43 -7.55
CA ASP A 378 9.52 34.69 -6.84
C ASP A 378 9.44 34.51 -5.33
N THR A 379 8.42 33.78 -4.84
CA THR A 379 8.23 33.49 -3.42
C THR A 379 9.39 32.63 -2.90
N VAL A 380 9.75 31.56 -3.57
CA VAL A 380 10.84 30.68 -3.18
C VAL A 380 12.18 31.42 -3.19
N GLN A 381 12.46 32.22 -4.24
CA GLN A 381 13.66 33.06 -4.29
C GLN A 381 13.73 34.07 -3.16
N GLN A 382 12.59 34.64 -2.76
CA GLN A 382 12.52 35.54 -1.64
C GLN A 382 12.82 34.80 -0.32
N LEU A 383 12.20 33.62 -0.13
CA LEU A 383 12.44 32.80 1.07
C LEU A 383 13.90 32.33 1.16
N VAL A 384 14.53 31.96 0.05
CA VAL A 384 15.98 31.63 0.02
C VAL A 384 16.85 32.81 0.44
N LYS A 385 16.46 34.06 0.12
CA LYS A 385 17.22 35.26 0.51
C LYS A 385 17.00 35.65 1.96
N THR A 386 15.80 35.48 2.48
CA THR A 386 15.44 35.87 3.86
C THR A 386 15.68 34.77 4.89
N GLY A 387 15.81 33.52 4.44
CA GLY A 387 15.74 32.30 5.24
C GLY A 387 14.30 31.91 5.58
N LEU A 388 14.08 30.61 5.75
CA LEU A 388 12.85 30.07 6.29
C LEU A 388 12.71 30.42 7.77
N ASP A 389 11.46 30.52 8.25
CA ASP A 389 11.17 30.74 9.66
C ASP A 389 11.68 29.56 10.50
N LYS A 390 12.68 29.82 11.35
CA LYS A 390 13.34 28.81 12.19
C LYS A 390 12.41 28.27 13.28
N ASP A 391 11.46 29.06 13.75
CA ASP A 391 10.47 28.62 14.75
C ASP A 391 9.46 27.68 14.10
N ALA A 392 9.01 27.96 12.87
CA ALA A 392 8.15 27.09 12.09
C ALA A 392 8.84 25.76 11.76
N LEU A 393 10.11 25.79 11.31
CA LEU A 393 10.90 24.58 11.08
C LEU A 393 11.04 23.73 12.35
N THR A 394 11.35 24.38 13.49
CA THR A 394 11.49 23.69 14.76
C THR A 394 10.17 23.05 15.21
N ALA A 395 9.06 23.75 15.04
CA ALA A 395 7.73 23.24 15.38
C ALA A 395 7.36 22.03 14.51
N SER A 396 7.59 22.10 13.20
CA SER A 396 7.32 21.00 12.26
C SER A 396 8.22 19.79 12.53
N ILE A 397 9.52 19.98 12.79
CA ILE A 397 10.44 18.90 13.19
C ILE A 397 9.95 18.21 14.47
N ASN A 398 9.55 18.98 15.49
CA ASN A 398 9.10 18.39 16.75
C ASN A 398 7.78 17.63 16.59
N SER A 399 6.86 18.14 15.77
CA SER A 399 5.59 17.47 15.46
C SER A 399 5.82 16.15 14.71
N SER A 400 6.68 16.17 13.70
CA SER A 400 7.06 15.00 12.92
C SER A 400 7.75 13.94 13.79
N GLU A 401 8.71 14.34 14.65
CA GLU A 401 9.37 13.43 15.59
C GLU A 401 8.40 12.81 16.59
N PHE A 402 7.48 13.62 17.13
CA PHE A 402 6.47 13.12 18.05
C PHE A 402 5.60 12.05 17.39
N SER A 403 5.15 12.28 16.17
CA SER A 403 4.37 11.31 15.39
C SER A 403 5.16 10.04 15.08
N ALA A 404 6.46 10.16 14.74
CA ALA A 404 7.32 9.02 14.47
C ALA A 404 7.59 8.16 15.72
N ARG A 405 7.71 8.79 16.91
CA ARG A 405 7.94 8.08 18.18
C ARG A 405 6.67 7.50 18.80
N GLN A 406 5.52 8.01 18.45
CA GLN A 406 4.21 7.55 18.96
C GLN A 406 3.27 7.24 17.78
N PRO A 407 3.56 6.17 17.02
CA PRO A 407 2.66 5.76 15.95
C PRO A 407 1.29 5.41 16.51
N GLY A 408 0.24 5.72 15.75
CA GLY A 408 -1.14 5.36 16.10
C GLY A 408 -1.35 3.85 16.18
N GLU A 409 -2.47 3.43 16.75
CA GLU A 409 -2.86 2.02 16.80
C GLU A 409 -3.51 1.57 15.46
N PRO A 410 -3.18 0.39 14.96
CA PRO A 410 -2.21 -0.57 15.51
C PRO A 410 -0.76 -0.22 15.15
N SER A 411 0.05 0.07 16.16
CA SER A 411 1.43 0.52 16.02
C SER A 411 2.33 -0.50 15.28
N GLY A 412 2.06 -1.79 15.46
CA GLY A 412 2.77 -2.86 14.76
C GLY A 412 2.55 -2.85 13.25
N LEU A 413 1.35 -2.46 12.77
CA LEU A 413 1.09 -2.26 11.33
C LEU A 413 1.95 -1.14 10.75
N LEU A 414 2.01 0.00 11.43
CA LEU A 414 2.80 1.14 10.94
C LEU A 414 4.29 0.81 10.94
N ARG A 415 4.80 0.12 11.98
CA ARG A 415 6.18 -0.39 11.99
C ARG A 415 6.44 -1.38 10.84
N CYS A 416 5.47 -2.25 10.52
CA CYS A 416 5.57 -3.16 9.38
C CYS A 416 5.74 -2.40 8.07
N ILE A 417 4.85 -1.44 7.79
CA ILE A 417 4.88 -0.64 6.56
C ILE A 417 6.21 0.11 6.45
N HIS A 418 6.64 0.80 7.51
CA HIS A 418 7.91 1.52 7.51
C HIS A 418 9.12 0.60 7.36
N ALA A 419 9.13 -0.59 8.00
CA ALA A 419 10.22 -1.54 7.82
C ALA A 419 10.33 -1.99 6.36
N LEU A 420 9.19 -2.20 5.68
CA LEU A 420 9.14 -2.58 4.27
C LEU A 420 9.70 -1.51 3.33
N ASP A 421 9.64 -0.22 3.69
CA ASP A 421 10.17 0.89 2.89
C ASP A 421 11.71 0.86 2.70
N ALA A 422 12.41 0.03 3.45
CA ALA A 422 13.82 -0.29 3.21
C ALA A 422 14.03 -1.77 2.85
N TRP A 423 13.37 -2.66 3.60
CA TRP A 423 13.59 -4.11 3.51
C TRP A 423 13.26 -4.70 2.14
N LEU A 424 12.23 -4.21 1.47
CA LEU A 424 11.86 -4.64 0.12
C LEU A 424 12.91 -4.30 -0.93
N TYR A 425 13.70 -3.27 -0.70
CA TYR A 425 14.75 -2.81 -1.62
C TYR A 425 16.14 -3.32 -1.24
N GLY A 426 16.21 -4.26 -0.28
CA GLY A 426 17.47 -4.86 0.18
C GLY A 426 18.18 -4.05 1.26
N GLY A 427 17.50 -3.05 1.82
CA GLY A 427 17.99 -2.26 2.95
C GLY A 427 17.75 -2.93 4.31
N ASP A 428 18.17 -2.23 5.35
CA ASP A 428 18.02 -2.66 6.72
C ASP A 428 16.59 -2.35 7.23
N PRO A 429 15.78 -3.37 7.60
CA PRO A 429 14.42 -3.16 8.06
C PRO A 429 14.31 -2.33 9.36
N MET A 430 15.38 -2.23 10.13
CA MET A 430 15.41 -1.46 11.36
C MET A 430 15.61 0.04 11.12
N GLN A 431 16.31 0.40 10.08
CA GLN A 431 16.73 1.78 9.82
C GLN A 431 15.54 2.77 9.71
N PRO A 432 14.44 2.49 9.00
CA PRO A 432 13.30 3.39 8.95
C PRO A 432 12.58 3.55 10.30
N LEU A 433 12.70 2.56 11.20
CA LEU A 433 12.06 2.58 12.52
C LEU A 433 12.81 3.41 13.56
N LEU A 434 14.08 3.77 13.28
CA LEU A 434 14.91 4.58 14.16
C LEU A 434 14.77 6.05 13.81
N SER A 435 14.47 6.86 14.81
CA SER A 435 14.16 8.27 14.65
C SER A 435 15.26 9.21 15.16
N GLU A 436 15.97 8.86 16.21
CA GLU A 436 16.85 9.77 16.97
C GLU A 436 17.94 10.41 16.09
N GLU A 437 18.74 9.61 15.40
CA GLU A 437 19.81 10.12 14.53
C GLU A 437 19.26 10.97 13.38
N ARG A 438 18.12 10.53 12.79
CA ARG A 438 17.46 11.25 11.71
C ARG A 438 17.01 12.63 12.16
N TYR A 439 16.31 12.73 13.28
CA TYR A 439 15.83 14.03 13.79
C TYR A 439 16.95 14.92 14.35
N GLN A 440 18.04 14.34 14.85
CA GLN A 440 19.23 15.12 15.17
C GLN A 440 19.79 15.81 13.92
N LYS A 441 19.97 15.09 12.82
CA LYS A 441 20.42 15.66 11.53
C LYS A 441 19.46 16.75 11.03
N LEU A 442 18.16 16.53 11.14
CA LEU A 442 17.15 17.52 10.74
C LEU A 442 17.25 18.83 11.55
N ARG A 443 17.53 18.74 12.86
CA ARG A 443 17.80 19.92 13.69
C ARG A 443 19.09 20.63 13.28
N GLU A 444 20.14 19.89 12.94
CA GLU A 444 21.38 20.47 12.41
C GLU A 444 21.12 21.20 11.08
N MET A 445 20.36 20.60 10.16
CA MET A 445 19.92 21.24 8.91
C MET A 445 19.11 22.51 9.18
N ALA A 446 18.20 22.49 10.14
CA ALA A 446 17.39 23.66 10.51
C ALA A 446 18.21 24.78 11.15
N ALA A 447 19.29 24.46 11.84
CA ALA A 447 20.20 25.48 12.40
C ALA A 447 21.01 26.22 11.30
N GLY A 448 21.27 25.54 10.18
CA GLY A 448 21.96 26.08 9.01
C GLY A 448 21.01 26.62 7.93
N ASP A 449 21.43 26.50 6.67
CA ASP A 449 20.72 26.91 5.46
C ASP A 449 20.35 25.70 4.58
N ASP A 450 20.43 24.49 5.11
CA ASP A 450 20.21 23.26 4.36
C ASP A 450 18.75 23.13 3.87
N PHE A 451 17.77 23.57 4.69
CA PHE A 451 16.37 23.62 4.26
C PHE A 451 16.12 24.65 3.15
N ASP A 452 16.81 25.81 3.20
CA ASP A 452 16.72 26.83 2.16
C ASP A 452 17.30 26.29 0.83
N ARG A 453 18.40 25.53 0.91
CA ARG A 453 19.00 24.86 -0.26
C ARG A 453 18.10 23.76 -0.82
N LEU A 454 17.53 22.94 0.06
CA LEU A 454 16.60 21.88 -0.33
C LEU A 454 15.37 22.49 -1.03
N MET A 455 14.79 23.55 -0.48
CA MET A 455 13.67 24.28 -1.07
C MET A 455 14.02 24.79 -2.48
N ALA A 456 15.19 25.42 -2.63
CA ALA A 456 15.66 25.91 -3.93
C ALA A 456 15.84 24.78 -4.94
N GLU A 457 16.44 23.66 -4.54
CA GLU A 457 16.65 22.51 -5.41
C GLU A 457 15.31 21.87 -5.84
N LEU A 458 14.38 21.73 -4.93
CA LEU A 458 13.07 21.12 -5.23
C LEU A 458 12.19 22.02 -6.10
N LEU A 459 12.19 23.35 -5.88
CA LEU A 459 11.18 24.24 -6.46
C LEU A 459 11.72 25.23 -7.49
N LEU A 460 13.04 25.51 -7.55
CA LEU A 460 13.63 26.40 -8.55
C LEU A 460 14.35 25.66 -9.67
N ASP A 461 14.82 24.43 -9.43
CA ASP A 461 15.41 23.62 -10.49
C ASP A 461 14.32 22.89 -11.28
N GLU A 462 13.93 23.47 -12.42
CA GLU A 462 12.92 22.91 -13.32
C GLU A 462 13.48 21.83 -14.27
N SER A 463 14.78 21.53 -14.23
CA SER A 463 15.41 20.59 -15.18
C SER A 463 14.90 19.15 -15.08
N THR A 464 14.29 18.80 -13.95
CA THR A 464 13.68 17.49 -13.67
C THR A 464 12.26 17.61 -13.15
N MET A 465 11.62 18.79 -13.32
CA MET A 465 10.25 19.05 -12.91
C MET A 465 9.27 18.65 -14.00
N SER A 466 8.33 17.78 -13.68
CA SER A 466 7.21 17.49 -14.58
C SER A 466 6.02 18.39 -14.26
N ILE A 467 5.30 18.80 -15.29
CA ILE A 467 4.14 19.70 -15.20
C ILE A 467 2.95 18.97 -15.80
N ILE A 468 1.92 18.82 -15.00
CA ILE A 468 0.71 18.09 -15.39
C ILE A 468 -0.48 19.04 -15.25
N ARG A 469 -1.24 19.18 -16.34
CA ARG A 469 -2.48 19.93 -16.40
C ARG A 469 -3.64 18.97 -16.41
N THR A 470 -4.54 19.09 -15.45
CA THR A 470 -5.79 18.33 -15.38
C THR A 470 -6.93 19.30 -15.63
N VAL A 471 -7.53 19.20 -16.83
CA VAL A 471 -8.48 20.18 -17.36
C VAL A 471 -9.91 19.65 -17.28
N PRO A 472 -10.91 20.51 -16.94
CA PRO A 472 -12.30 20.10 -16.87
C PRO A 472 -12.85 19.77 -18.27
N SER A 473 -13.71 18.74 -18.35
CA SER A 473 -14.36 18.32 -19.58
C SER A 473 -15.80 17.90 -19.34
N HIS A 474 -16.73 18.33 -20.18
CA HIS A 474 -18.10 17.83 -20.21
C HIS A 474 -18.28 16.53 -20.99
N THR A 475 -17.28 16.15 -21.79
CA THR A 475 -17.37 15.00 -22.72
C THR A 475 -16.54 13.80 -22.28
N GLN A 476 -15.60 13.99 -21.36
CA GLN A 476 -14.67 12.93 -20.95
C GLN A 476 -15.37 11.63 -20.52
N GLY A 477 -16.39 11.74 -19.68
CA GLY A 477 -17.13 10.56 -19.23
C GLY A 477 -17.91 9.88 -20.35
N ASP A 478 -18.51 10.67 -21.27
CA ASP A 478 -19.19 10.13 -22.44
C ASP A 478 -18.21 9.44 -23.41
N GLU A 479 -17.02 10.02 -23.60
CA GLU A 479 -15.95 9.45 -24.42
C GLU A 479 -15.47 8.09 -23.84
N LEU A 480 -15.24 8.01 -22.53
CA LEU A 480 -14.86 6.77 -21.86
C LEU A 480 -15.95 5.69 -21.97
N ARG A 481 -17.22 6.08 -21.80
CA ARG A 481 -18.37 5.17 -21.95
C ARG A 481 -18.53 4.70 -23.40
N ALA A 482 -18.30 5.58 -24.37
CA ALA A 482 -18.35 5.24 -25.80
C ALA A 482 -17.22 4.27 -26.17
N GLU A 483 -15.99 4.51 -25.71
CA GLU A 483 -14.83 3.64 -25.93
C GLU A 483 -15.09 2.23 -25.35
N GLU A 484 -15.60 2.12 -24.12
CA GLU A 484 -15.98 0.84 -23.51
C GLU A 484 -17.06 0.12 -24.32
N THR A 485 -18.08 0.88 -24.77
CA THR A 485 -19.19 0.35 -25.57
C THR A 485 -18.73 -0.16 -26.93
N GLU A 486 -17.91 0.61 -27.63
CA GLU A 486 -17.34 0.22 -28.93
C GLU A 486 -16.50 -1.05 -28.82
N ARG A 487 -15.68 -1.14 -27.78
CA ARG A 487 -14.86 -2.32 -27.48
C ARG A 487 -15.74 -3.56 -27.25
N LEU A 488 -16.76 -3.46 -26.42
CA LEU A 488 -17.70 -4.54 -26.14
C LEU A 488 -18.50 -4.96 -27.36
N GLN A 489 -18.95 -4.01 -28.20
CA GLN A 489 -19.63 -4.28 -29.45
C GLN A 489 -18.72 -5.01 -30.45
N ALA A 490 -17.44 -4.61 -30.54
CA ALA A 490 -16.47 -5.30 -31.38
C ALA A 490 -16.24 -6.75 -30.93
N ILE A 491 -16.15 -6.98 -29.62
CA ILE A 491 -16.05 -8.33 -29.03
C ILE A 491 -17.31 -9.14 -29.37
N GLN A 492 -18.51 -8.57 -29.18
CA GLN A 492 -19.78 -9.23 -29.45
C GLN A 492 -19.95 -9.59 -30.94
N ALA A 493 -19.53 -8.68 -31.83
CA ALA A 493 -19.61 -8.90 -33.27
C ALA A 493 -18.70 -10.06 -33.76
N ALA A 494 -17.64 -10.35 -33.03
CA ALA A 494 -16.72 -11.44 -33.31
C ALA A 494 -17.22 -12.82 -32.79
N TRP A 495 -18.23 -12.82 -31.90
CA TRP A 495 -18.71 -14.06 -31.29
C TRP A 495 -19.39 -15.00 -32.29
N THR A 496 -18.98 -16.24 -32.26
CA THR A 496 -19.74 -17.37 -32.85
C THR A 496 -20.87 -17.77 -31.90
N ASP A 497 -21.78 -18.63 -32.39
CA ASP A 497 -22.83 -19.19 -31.53
C ASP A 497 -22.23 -20.07 -30.41
N ALA A 498 -21.06 -20.68 -30.64
CA ALA A 498 -20.32 -21.42 -29.61
C ALA A 498 -19.77 -20.49 -28.51
N ASP A 499 -19.29 -19.29 -28.87
CA ASP A 499 -18.79 -18.31 -27.92
C ASP A 499 -19.94 -17.76 -27.05
N LYS A 500 -21.09 -17.47 -27.63
CA LYS A 500 -22.30 -17.04 -26.90
C LYS A 500 -22.77 -18.09 -25.91
N GLU A 501 -22.78 -19.35 -26.33
CA GLU A 501 -23.15 -20.46 -25.46
C GLU A 501 -22.12 -20.66 -24.34
N ALA A 502 -20.82 -20.56 -24.65
CA ALA A 502 -19.74 -20.61 -23.63
C ALA A 502 -19.89 -19.50 -22.60
N LEU A 503 -20.16 -18.26 -23.02
CA LEU A 503 -20.41 -17.12 -22.13
C LEU A 503 -21.65 -17.37 -21.25
N ARG A 504 -22.75 -17.83 -21.83
CA ARG A 504 -23.97 -18.16 -21.08
C ARG A 504 -23.69 -19.20 -19.99
N VAL A 505 -23.00 -20.28 -20.36
CA VAL A 505 -22.63 -21.37 -19.42
C VAL A 505 -21.69 -20.85 -18.33
N GLN A 506 -20.74 -19.98 -18.67
CA GLN A 506 -19.84 -19.36 -17.69
C GLN A 506 -20.62 -18.50 -16.69
N ASN A 507 -21.52 -17.64 -17.18
CA ASN A 507 -22.31 -16.76 -16.31
C ASN A 507 -23.29 -17.55 -15.42
N GLU A 508 -23.90 -18.62 -15.96
CA GLU A 508 -24.75 -19.51 -15.15
C GLU A 508 -23.97 -20.21 -14.04
N LYS A 509 -22.74 -20.67 -14.34
CA LYS A 509 -21.87 -21.27 -13.34
C LYS A 509 -21.44 -20.26 -12.27
N LEU A 510 -21.08 -19.03 -12.69
CA LEU A 510 -20.70 -17.97 -11.76
C LEU A 510 -21.88 -17.57 -10.87
N THR A 511 -23.07 -17.37 -11.45
CA THR A 511 -24.29 -17.06 -10.68
C THR A 511 -24.63 -18.19 -9.68
N ALA A 512 -24.57 -19.43 -10.12
CA ALA A 512 -24.79 -20.59 -9.23
C ALA A 512 -23.76 -20.63 -8.10
N TRP A 513 -22.49 -20.36 -8.41
CA TRP A 513 -21.41 -20.28 -7.43
C TRP A 513 -21.65 -19.14 -6.41
N GLN A 514 -22.05 -17.94 -6.88
CA GLN A 514 -22.38 -16.80 -6.04
C GLN A 514 -23.57 -17.06 -5.10
N GLN A 515 -24.58 -17.80 -5.59
CA GLN A 515 -25.80 -18.09 -4.83
C GLN A 515 -25.68 -19.31 -3.92
N THR A 516 -24.67 -20.15 -4.12
CA THR A 516 -24.47 -21.34 -3.29
C THR A 516 -23.90 -20.93 -1.92
N PRO A 517 -24.62 -21.12 -0.80
CA PRO A 517 -24.10 -20.83 0.51
C PRO A 517 -22.99 -21.83 0.88
N ASP A 518 -22.07 -21.37 1.72
CA ASP A 518 -21.11 -22.28 2.34
C ASP A 518 -21.81 -23.33 3.18
N THR A 519 -21.34 -24.56 3.14
CA THR A 519 -21.89 -25.65 3.94
C THR A 519 -21.53 -25.49 5.42
N ALA A 520 -22.32 -26.10 6.30
CA ALA A 520 -22.01 -26.11 7.73
C ALA A 520 -20.62 -26.72 8.04
N GLU A 521 -20.15 -27.66 7.21
CA GLU A 521 -18.81 -28.26 7.32
C GLU A 521 -17.71 -27.25 6.95
N GLN A 522 -17.89 -26.47 5.87
CA GLN A 522 -16.98 -25.40 5.48
C GLN A 522 -16.92 -24.30 6.56
N LEU A 523 -18.06 -23.82 7.01
CA LEU A 523 -18.11 -22.81 8.08
C LEU A 523 -17.52 -23.33 9.40
N ALA A 524 -17.63 -24.62 9.69
CA ALA A 524 -17.04 -25.24 10.85
C ALA A 524 -15.50 -25.18 10.84
N THR A 525 -14.84 -25.09 9.67
CA THR A 525 -13.38 -24.92 9.60
C THR A 525 -12.95 -23.59 10.24
N LEU A 526 -13.71 -22.52 10.02
CA LEU A 526 -13.47 -21.23 10.66
C LEU A 526 -13.95 -21.20 12.10
N SER A 527 -15.02 -21.93 12.45
CA SER A 527 -15.54 -21.96 13.83
C SER A 527 -14.59 -22.64 14.83
N LEU A 528 -13.67 -23.47 14.34
CA LEU A 528 -12.61 -24.09 15.17
C LEU A 528 -11.59 -23.05 15.66
N ILE A 529 -11.52 -21.88 15.03
CA ILE A 529 -10.69 -20.76 15.46
C ILE A 529 -11.44 -19.80 16.40
N HIS A 530 -12.77 -19.97 16.61
CA HIS A 530 -13.47 -19.20 17.62
C HIS A 530 -12.96 -19.58 19.02
N ILE A 531 -12.56 -18.57 19.76
CA ILE A 531 -12.22 -18.75 21.17
C ILE A 531 -13.52 -19.15 21.85
N SER A 532 -13.61 -20.41 22.34
CA SER A 532 -14.70 -20.83 23.22
C SER A 532 -14.82 -19.80 24.34
N GLU A 533 -16.03 -19.36 24.62
CA GLU A 533 -16.43 -18.30 25.56
C GLU A 533 -15.42 -18.08 26.71
N PRO A 534 -15.10 -16.82 27.06
CA PRO A 534 -14.35 -16.56 28.28
C PRO A 534 -15.07 -17.26 29.43
N THR A 535 -14.35 -18.14 30.10
CA THR A 535 -14.83 -18.78 31.31
C THR A 535 -15.52 -17.72 32.17
N ARG A 536 -16.84 -17.86 32.43
CA ARG A 536 -17.58 -16.98 33.32
C ARG A 536 -16.75 -16.83 34.59
N PRO A 537 -16.52 -15.61 35.10
CA PRO A 537 -15.93 -15.46 36.43
C PRO A 537 -16.78 -16.28 37.39
N GLU A 538 -16.18 -17.20 38.12
CA GLU A 538 -16.87 -17.88 39.22
C GLU A 538 -17.43 -16.81 40.14
N PRO A 539 -18.71 -16.92 40.59
CA PRO A 539 -19.25 -15.97 41.53
C PRO A 539 -18.40 -16.02 42.79
N ILE A 540 -17.86 -14.87 43.17
CA ILE A 540 -17.16 -14.70 44.43
C ILE A 540 -18.20 -14.99 45.53
N SER A 541 -18.06 -16.13 46.21
CA SER A 541 -18.83 -16.53 47.38
C SER A 541 -18.39 -15.74 48.62
#